data_a285459dd4d645ced14bab2ec756728c
#
_entry.id   a285459dd4d645ced14bab2ec756728c
#
_cell.length_a   1.000
_cell.length_b   1.000
_cell.length_c   1.000
_cell.angle_alpha   90.00
_cell.angle_beta   90.00
_cell.angle_gamma   90.00
#
_symmetry.space_group_name_H-M   'P 1'
#
loop_
_entity.id
_entity.type
_entity.pdbx_description
1 polymer ?
#
loop_
_entity_poly.entity_id
_entity_poly.type
_entity_poly.pdbx_seq_one_letter_code
_entity_poly.pdbx_strand_id
1 'polypeptide(L)'
;MISTFNDREKGFEAKFKLDQETEFRIAARRNKLLGLWLAEKLGLNESEIDDFVASVIASDLEEPGDEDVVRKCMASIQERGADISGDHIRDQIIKFTEEAHRQVVNNE
;
A
#
# COMPACT_ATOMS: atom_id res chain seq x y z
N MET A 1 33.26 -21.66 9.80
CA MET A 1 32.67 -20.98 10.10
C MET A 1 31.24 -20.83 9.77
N ILE A 2 30.57 -21.16 10.71
CA ILE A 2 29.18 -21.05 10.64
C ILE A 2 28.74 -19.69 10.24
N SER A 3 29.55 -18.73 10.68
CA SER A 3 29.17 -17.38 10.48
C SER A 3 29.09 -16.94 9.03
N THR A 4 29.88 -17.54 8.13
CA THR A 4 29.80 -17.15 6.74
C THR A 4 28.44 -17.43 6.15
N PHE A 5 27.92 -18.62 6.42
CA PHE A 5 26.61 -18.98 5.95
C PHE A 5 25.55 -18.21 6.69
N ASN A 6 25.67 -18.10 7.99
CA ASN A 6 24.73 -17.35 8.80
C ASN A 6 24.73 -15.87 8.45
N ASP A 7 25.90 -15.31 8.19
CA ASP A 7 26.01 -13.91 7.83
C ASP A 7 25.37 -13.65 6.47
N ARG A 8 25.54 -14.59 5.55
CA ARG A 8 24.87 -14.47 4.25
C ARG A 8 23.37 -14.54 4.41
N GLU A 9 22.90 -15.46 5.23
CA GLU A 9 21.49 -15.61 5.51
C GLU A 9 20.93 -14.38 6.18
N LYS A 10 21.62 -13.86 7.17
CA LYS A 10 21.21 -12.64 7.85
C LYS A 10 21.24 -11.45 6.92
N GLY A 11 22.25 -11.36 6.09
CA GLY A 11 22.34 -10.28 5.11
C GLY A 11 21.21 -10.34 4.10
N PHE A 12 20.87 -11.54 3.68
CA PHE A 12 19.77 -11.75 2.77
C PHE A 12 18.45 -11.35 3.43
N GLU A 13 18.23 -11.77 4.67
CA GLU A 13 17.04 -11.42 5.41
C GLU A 13 16.95 -9.92 5.65
N ALA A 14 18.07 -9.30 5.99
CA ALA A 14 18.09 -7.86 6.19
C ALA A 14 17.75 -7.10 4.91
N LYS A 15 18.08 -7.67 3.77
CA LYS A 15 17.77 -7.06 2.49
C LYS A 15 16.28 -7.16 2.18
N PHE A 16 15.65 -8.27 2.54
CA PHE A 16 14.23 -8.48 2.27
C PHE A 16 13.34 -8.22 3.48
N LYS A 17 13.89 -8.38 4.68
CA LYS A 17 13.16 -8.13 5.89
C LYS A 17 13.45 -6.71 6.33
N LEU A 18 12.61 -5.82 5.89
CA LEU A 18 12.75 -4.40 6.17
C LEU A 18 12.41 -4.13 7.64
N ASP A 19 12.98 -3.06 8.19
CA ASP A 19 12.60 -2.67 9.54
C ASP A 19 11.16 -2.14 9.52
N GLN A 20 10.57 -2.03 10.70
CA GLN A 20 9.18 -1.64 10.83
C GLN A 20 8.89 -0.26 10.26
N GLU A 21 9.83 0.66 10.44
CA GLU A 21 9.65 2.01 9.91
C GLU A 21 9.60 2.01 8.39
N THR A 22 10.51 1.28 7.76
CA THR A 22 10.54 1.19 6.31
C THR A 22 9.30 0.50 5.76
N GLU A 23 8.86 -0.57 6.42
CA GLU A 23 7.63 -1.24 6.05
C GLU A 23 6.43 -0.31 6.15
N PHE A 24 6.39 0.50 7.21
CA PHE A 24 5.33 1.47 7.39
C PHE A 24 5.34 2.50 6.26
N ARG A 25 6.51 2.98 5.89
CA ARG A 25 6.64 3.94 4.79
C ARG A 25 6.18 3.35 3.46
N ILE A 26 6.52 2.09 3.23
CA ILE A 26 6.10 1.40 2.01
C ILE A 26 4.58 1.28 1.98
N ALA A 27 3.99 0.85 3.10
CA ALA A 27 2.54 0.70 3.18
C ALA A 27 1.83 2.04 3.00
N ALA A 28 2.33 3.09 3.64
CA ALA A 28 1.74 4.42 3.49
C ALA A 28 1.86 4.93 2.06
N ARG A 29 3.01 4.72 1.43
CA ARG A 29 3.21 5.13 0.05
C ARG A 29 2.30 4.33 -0.89
N ARG A 30 2.20 3.02 -0.66
CA ARG A 30 1.28 2.17 -1.43
C ARG A 30 -0.14 2.67 -1.32
N ASN A 31 -0.58 2.97 -0.11
CA ASN A 31 -1.95 3.43 0.12
C ASN A 31 -2.20 4.79 -0.50
N LYS A 32 -1.18 5.65 -0.53
CA LYS A 32 -1.28 6.93 -1.22
C LYS A 32 -1.46 6.72 -2.72
N LEU A 33 -0.66 5.85 -3.32
CA LEU A 33 -0.77 5.55 -4.74
C LEU A 33 -2.12 4.94 -5.08
N LEU A 34 -2.57 4.00 -4.26
CA LEU A 34 -3.86 3.36 -4.43
C LEU A 34 -5.00 4.39 -4.32
N GLY A 35 -4.92 5.25 -3.31
CA GLY A 35 -5.94 6.28 -3.09
C GLY A 35 -6.01 7.26 -4.25
N LEU A 36 -4.87 7.70 -4.76
CA LEU A 36 -4.84 8.60 -5.91
C LEU A 36 -5.43 7.94 -7.15
N TRP A 37 -5.06 6.69 -7.40
CA TRP A 37 -5.59 5.94 -8.53
C TRP A 37 -7.11 5.79 -8.43
N LEU A 38 -7.58 5.40 -7.25
CA LEU A 38 -9.01 5.20 -7.06
C LEU A 38 -9.78 6.51 -7.13
N ALA A 39 -9.22 7.58 -6.56
CA ALA A 39 -9.85 8.90 -6.63
C ALA A 39 -10.08 9.31 -8.07
N GLU A 40 -9.10 9.05 -8.94
CA GLU A 40 -9.25 9.33 -10.36
C GLU A 40 -10.36 8.48 -10.98
N LYS A 41 -10.39 7.20 -10.65
CA LYS A 41 -11.41 6.29 -11.18
C LYS A 41 -12.81 6.66 -10.70
N LEU A 42 -12.93 7.19 -9.51
CA LEU A 42 -14.22 7.62 -8.95
C LEU A 42 -14.61 9.03 -9.37
N GLY A 43 -13.72 9.74 -10.06
CA GLY A 43 -14.01 11.09 -10.53
C GLY A 43 -14.09 12.13 -9.41
N LEU A 44 -13.29 11.96 -8.35
CA LEU A 44 -13.26 12.92 -7.26
C LEU A 44 -12.64 14.22 -7.71
N ASN A 45 -13.14 15.34 -7.20
CA ASN A 45 -12.53 16.63 -7.48
C ASN A 45 -11.33 16.87 -6.57
N GLU A 46 -10.53 17.89 -6.91
CA GLU A 46 -9.30 18.16 -6.17
C GLU A 46 -9.52 18.37 -4.67
N SER A 47 -10.62 18.99 -4.29
CA SER A 47 -10.87 19.26 -2.89
C SER A 47 -11.17 17.98 -2.09
N GLU A 48 -11.59 16.92 -2.77
CA GLU A 48 -11.92 15.66 -2.13
C GLU A 48 -10.77 14.67 -2.12
N ILE A 49 -9.81 14.82 -3.04
CA ILE A 49 -8.76 13.82 -3.22
C ILE A 49 -7.89 13.67 -1.98
N ASP A 50 -7.44 14.77 -1.40
CA ASP A 50 -6.55 14.69 -0.24
C ASP A 50 -7.21 14.01 0.95
N ASP A 51 -8.47 14.34 1.21
CA ASP A 51 -9.19 13.71 2.31
C ASP A 51 -9.43 12.23 2.04
N PHE A 52 -9.73 11.88 0.80
CA PHE A 52 -9.94 10.50 0.43
C PHE A 52 -8.65 9.69 0.59
N VAL A 53 -7.54 10.21 0.07
CA VAL A 53 -6.24 9.54 0.19
C VAL A 53 -5.86 9.36 1.65
N ALA A 54 -6.06 10.39 2.46
CA ALA A 54 -5.78 10.30 3.90
C ALA A 54 -6.62 9.20 4.56
N SER A 55 -7.88 9.06 4.14
CA SER A 55 -8.74 8.03 4.71
C SER A 55 -8.31 6.61 4.30
N VAL A 56 -7.78 6.45 3.10
CA VAL A 56 -7.25 5.16 2.65
C VAL A 56 -6.00 4.80 3.47
N ILE A 57 -5.10 5.76 3.66
CA ILE A 57 -3.91 5.55 4.47
C ILE A 57 -4.29 5.18 5.91
N ALA A 58 -5.24 5.91 6.47
CA ALA A 58 -5.66 5.68 7.85
C ALA A 58 -6.31 4.31 8.05
N SER A 59 -7.01 3.81 7.03
CA SER A 59 -7.69 2.51 7.15
C SER A 59 -6.72 1.36 7.40
N ASP A 60 -5.48 1.49 6.92
CA ASP A 60 -4.48 0.46 7.08
C ASP A 60 -3.93 0.37 8.50
N LEU A 61 -4.24 1.34 9.34
CA LEU A 61 -3.76 1.34 10.73
C LEU A 61 -4.66 0.57 11.69
N GLU A 62 -5.84 0.13 11.22
CA GLU A 62 -6.80 -0.52 12.10
C GLU A 62 -6.48 -1.96 12.42
N GLU A 63 -6.04 -2.72 11.44
CA GLU A 63 -5.62 -4.10 11.69
C GLU A 63 -4.53 -4.50 10.71
N PRO A 64 -3.76 -5.56 11.03
CA PRO A 64 -2.73 -6.05 10.12
C PRO A 64 -3.34 -6.57 8.83
N GLY A 65 -2.60 -6.47 7.76
CA GLY A 65 -3.01 -6.98 6.47
C GLY A 65 -3.73 -5.95 5.63
N ASP A 66 -4.16 -6.35 4.45
CA ASP A 66 -4.70 -5.43 3.46
C ASP A 66 -6.22 -5.41 3.38
N GLU A 67 -6.90 -6.26 4.14
CA GLU A 67 -8.34 -6.37 4.02
C GLU A 67 -9.09 -5.11 4.44
N ASP A 68 -8.58 -4.38 5.43
CA ASP A 68 -9.20 -3.11 5.82
C ASP A 68 -9.13 -2.10 4.69
N VAL A 69 -7.99 -2.08 3.98
CA VAL A 69 -7.82 -1.19 2.84
C VAL A 69 -8.79 -1.58 1.72
N VAL A 70 -8.92 -2.87 1.45
CA VAL A 70 -9.87 -3.36 0.44
C VAL A 70 -11.29 -2.97 0.80
N ARG A 71 -11.67 -3.17 2.07
CA ARG A 71 -13.02 -2.81 2.54
C ARG A 71 -13.28 -1.31 2.38
N LYS A 72 -12.29 -0.49 2.74
CA LYS A 72 -12.43 0.95 2.60
C LYS A 72 -12.64 1.35 1.13
N CYS A 73 -11.84 0.77 0.25
CA CYS A 73 -11.97 1.05 -1.18
C CYS A 73 -13.30 0.58 -1.72
N MET A 74 -13.74 -0.61 -1.33
CA MET A 74 -15.02 -1.14 -1.80
C MET A 74 -16.21 -0.34 -1.31
N ALA A 75 -16.15 0.14 -0.07
CA ALA A 75 -17.21 1.01 0.46
C ALA A 75 -17.32 2.29 -0.37
N SER A 76 -16.19 2.88 -0.72
CA SER A 76 -16.17 4.10 -1.53
C SER A 76 -16.66 3.84 -2.96
N ILE A 77 -16.29 2.69 -3.53
CA ILE A 77 -16.73 2.28 -4.86
C ILE A 77 -18.26 2.12 -4.89
N GLN A 78 -18.80 1.43 -3.88
CA GLN A 78 -20.23 1.21 -3.78
C GLN A 78 -21.00 2.50 -3.55
N GLU A 79 -20.46 3.36 -2.70
CA GLU A 79 -21.08 4.65 -2.41
C GLU A 79 -21.22 5.51 -3.66
N ARG A 80 -20.25 5.42 -4.55
CA ARG A 80 -20.27 6.21 -5.77
C ARG A 80 -20.83 5.48 -6.98
N GLY A 81 -21.23 4.23 -6.80
CA GLY A 81 -21.84 3.44 -7.86
C GLY A 81 -20.87 3.07 -8.98
N ALA A 82 -19.59 2.98 -8.66
CA ALA A 82 -18.59 2.60 -9.65
C ALA A 82 -18.53 1.08 -9.80
N ASP A 83 -18.05 0.63 -10.95
CA ASP A 83 -17.97 -0.79 -11.26
C ASP A 83 -16.52 -1.26 -11.22
N ILE A 84 -16.01 -1.40 -10.02
CA ILE A 84 -14.64 -1.87 -9.77
C ILE A 84 -14.73 -3.00 -8.75
N SER A 85 -14.17 -4.15 -9.09
CA SER A 85 -14.27 -5.34 -8.23
C SER A 85 -13.20 -5.33 -7.12
N GLY A 86 -13.47 -6.09 -6.06
CA GLY A 86 -12.49 -6.30 -5.00
C GLY A 86 -11.22 -6.96 -5.51
N ASP A 87 -11.36 -7.88 -6.48
CA ASP A 87 -10.17 -8.52 -7.06
C ASP A 87 -9.31 -7.51 -7.81
N HIS A 88 -9.93 -6.56 -8.48
CA HIS A 88 -9.19 -5.52 -9.17
C HIS A 88 -8.43 -4.65 -8.16
N ILE A 89 -9.07 -4.35 -7.02
CA ILE A 89 -8.41 -3.60 -5.95
C ILE A 89 -7.22 -4.38 -5.41
N ARG A 90 -7.37 -5.69 -5.19
CA ARG A 90 -6.26 -6.52 -4.70
C ARG A 90 -5.11 -6.57 -5.68
N ASP A 91 -5.40 -6.63 -6.99
CA ASP A 91 -4.35 -6.57 -8.01
C ASP A 91 -3.61 -5.25 -7.99
N GLN A 92 -4.33 -4.14 -7.80
CA GLN A 92 -3.70 -2.84 -7.71
C GLN A 92 -2.86 -2.71 -6.45
N ILE A 93 -3.29 -3.31 -5.34
CA ILE A 93 -2.49 -3.32 -4.11
C ILE A 93 -1.15 -3.98 -4.37
N ILE A 94 -1.14 -5.10 -5.07
CA ILE A 94 0.11 -5.79 -5.41
C ILE A 94 1.02 -4.89 -6.25
N LYS A 95 0.49 -4.29 -7.28
CA LYS A 95 1.26 -3.41 -8.18
C LYS A 95 1.80 -2.19 -7.44
N PHE A 96 0.96 -1.55 -6.65
CA PHE A 96 1.38 -0.36 -5.93
C PHE A 96 2.33 -0.67 -4.78
N THR A 97 2.24 -1.88 -4.21
CA THR A 97 3.22 -2.31 -3.22
C THR A 97 4.61 -2.42 -3.85
N GLU A 98 4.70 -2.99 -5.03
CA GLU A 98 5.98 -3.08 -5.75
C GLU A 98 6.52 -1.70 -6.08
N GLU A 99 5.66 -0.82 -6.56
CA GLU A 99 6.07 0.54 -6.90
C GLU A 99 6.48 1.32 -5.65
N ALA A 100 5.71 1.20 -4.58
CA ALA A 100 6.02 1.86 -3.32
C ALA A 100 7.35 1.38 -2.75
N HIS A 101 7.59 0.07 -2.80
CA HIS A 101 8.85 -0.50 -2.35
C HIS A 101 10.01 0.12 -3.13
N ARG A 102 9.87 0.20 -4.45
CA ARG A 102 10.89 0.78 -5.30
C ARG A 102 11.15 2.25 -4.95
N GLN A 103 10.10 3.01 -4.75
CA GLN A 103 10.22 4.44 -4.42
C GLN A 103 10.88 4.66 -3.07
N VAL A 104 10.47 3.90 -2.06
CA VAL A 104 10.98 4.10 -0.71
C VAL A 104 12.41 3.60 -0.59
N VAL A 105 12.68 2.40 -1.09
CA VAL A 105 14.00 1.78 -0.92
C VAL A 105 15.05 2.43 -1.81
N ASN A 106 14.71 2.71 -3.06
CA ASN A 106 15.69 3.25 -3.99
C ASN A 106 15.97 4.73 -3.79
N ASN A 107 15.08 5.44 -3.12
CA ASN A 107 15.28 6.87 -2.85
C ASN A 107 16.02 7.11 -1.55
N GLU A 108 16.31 6.05 -0.83
CA GLU A 108 17.11 6.15 0.37
C GLU A 108 18.56 5.79 0.08
#